data_2c6400f809b0cd0a5565f0eafae6648a
#
_entry.id   2c6400f809b0cd0a5565f0eafae6648a
#
_cell.length_a   1.000
_cell.length_b   1.000
_cell.length_c   1.000
_cell.angle_alpha   90.00
_cell.angle_beta   90.00
_cell.angle_gamma   90.00
#
_symmetry.space_group_name_H-M   'P 1'
#
loop_
_entity.id
_entity.type
_entity.pdbx_description
1 polymer ?
#
loop_
_entity_poly.entity_id
_entity_poly.type
_entity_poly.pdbx_seq_one_letter_code
_entity_poly.pdbx_strand_id
1 'polypeptide(L)'
;MAQHPIVAKFGGAVLQSPAGFEALCSRVRELLPTPLVLVISALAGVTRRLESAARAAEHGDDAAAHHHAEALLSMHLEYCQRLFPELSLRRRVEGELLQIAEQLRRYLRGIAITQELTPRTLDRVRACGELWAFALVEAFLRREGFALVPLPASELIITDARHGFAQPLWEPTQQQLRQKLLPALQPNTVVLTQGFIARSQQGELTTMGQESSALTAALLAAMLHSSPLLLWTDVAGIRRCDPKLVPDAALLPQLSYAQAHRLAAYGLKLLYPRMLSVLEQHGVEAEIRSAFCPTDGCTRIGPADGELPPVLVTREGLRLYRFRCEQVPPQLRLLEADGCSLFARWEDGETFAVLISSDLAAPGTPEASSEGTLLTLLDPTPPLQRAVLQHCADDPSTVLFWGRPQLLQCFFPGQPTPQLLQQLYRLLQ
;
A
#
# COMPACT_ATOMS: atom_id res chain seq x y z
N MET A 1 9.41 -30.34 17.43
CA MET A 1 8.30 -29.73 16.67
C MET A 1 8.92 -28.93 15.53
N ALA A 2 8.50 -29.13 14.28
CA ALA A 2 8.99 -28.31 13.18
C ALA A 2 8.56 -26.86 13.44
N GLN A 3 9.51 -25.95 13.50
CA GLN A 3 9.24 -24.53 13.66
C GLN A 3 8.55 -24.02 12.39
N HIS A 4 7.35 -23.43 12.52
CA HIS A 4 6.69 -22.80 11.38
C HIS A 4 7.58 -21.68 10.84
N PRO A 5 7.68 -21.52 9.51
CA PRO A 5 8.45 -20.43 8.93
C PRO A 5 7.83 -19.08 9.28
N ILE A 6 8.66 -18.06 9.40
CA ILE A 6 8.20 -16.69 9.59
C ILE A 6 7.97 -16.06 8.21
N VAL A 7 6.86 -15.33 8.06
CA VAL A 7 6.64 -14.43 6.90
C VAL A 7 6.77 -12.99 7.38
N ALA A 8 7.69 -12.25 6.75
CA ALA A 8 7.91 -10.85 7.05
C ALA A 8 7.83 -10.01 5.77
N LYS A 9 7.16 -8.85 5.84
CA LYS A 9 7.05 -7.93 4.71
C LYS A 9 7.69 -6.60 5.07
N PHE A 10 8.51 -6.05 4.16
CA PHE A 10 9.06 -4.70 4.26
C PHE A 10 8.42 -3.78 3.24
N GLY A 11 7.84 -2.67 3.74
CA GLY A 11 7.20 -1.65 2.90
C GLY A 11 8.21 -0.77 2.18
N GLY A 12 7.78 -0.16 1.07
CA GLY A 12 8.61 0.77 0.30
C GLY A 12 9.10 1.98 1.10
N ALA A 13 8.36 2.41 2.12
CA ALA A 13 8.78 3.49 3.02
C ALA A 13 10.02 3.13 3.86
N VAL A 14 10.23 1.86 4.18
CA VAL A 14 11.47 1.40 4.83
C VAL A 14 12.63 1.44 3.84
N LEU A 15 12.43 0.92 2.63
CA LEU A 15 13.48 0.75 1.62
C LEU A 15 13.89 2.06 0.92
N GLN A 16 13.33 3.20 1.28
CA GLN A 16 13.63 4.51 0.68
C GLN A 16 14.92 5.18 1.18
N SER A 17 15.75 4.49 1.95
CA SER A 17 17.03 5.03 2.44
C SER A 17 18.02 3.91 2.73
N PRO A 18 19.35 4.16 2.68
CA PRO A 18 20.36 3.20 3.11
C PRO A 18 20.14 2.68 4.54
N ALA A 19 19.73 3.54 5.46
CA ALA A 19 19.38 3.16 6.83
C ALA A 19 18.24 2.13 6.87
N GLY A 20 17.32 2.18 5.92
CA GLY A 20 16.25 1.20 5.80
C GLY A 20 16.75 -0.19 5.40
N PHE A 21 17.77 -0.28 4.55
CA PHE A 21 18.43 -1.55 4.21
C PHE A 21 19.19 -2.12 5.41
N GLU A 22 19.84 -1.26 6.20
CA GLU A 22 20.50 -1.68 7.46
C GLU A 22 19.45 -2.16 8.49
N ALA A 23 18.33 -1.45 8.62
CA ALA A 23 17.23 -1.86 9.48
C ALA A 23 16.65 -3.22 9.03
N LEU A 24 16.43 -3.42 7.73
CA LEU A 24 16.01 -4.71 7.17
C LEU A 24 16.98 -5.83 7.57
N CYS A 25 18.29 -5.65 7.39
CA CYS A 25 19.29 -6.63 7.80
C CYS A 25 19.23 -6.94 9.28
N SER A 26 19.10 -5.92 10.12
CA SER A 26 19.02 -6.10 11.58
C SER A 26 17.80 -6.93 11.95
N ARG A 27 16.63 -6.64 11.35
CA ARG A 27 15.40 -7.41 11.60
C ARG A 27 15.52 -8.85 11.09
N VAL A 28 16.12 -9.05 9.91
CA VAL A 28 16.36 -10.41 9.37
C VAL A 28 17.27 -11.22 10.31
N ARG A 29 18.35 -10.62 10.85
CA ARG A 29 19.24 -11.30 11.81
C ARG A 29 18.51 -11.72 13.09
N GLU A 30 17.58 -10.91 13.59
CA GLU A 30 16.80 -11.22 14.79
C GLU A 30 15.80 -12.38 14.57
N LEU A 31 15.34 -12.59 13.35
CA LEU A 31 14.37 -13.64 13.01
C LEU A 31 15.06 -15.00 12.76
N LEU A 32 16.34 -15.00 12.42
CA LEU A 32 17.11 -16.23 12.25
C LEU A 32 17.41 -16.88 13.63
N PRO A 33 17.53 -18.19 13.73
CA PRO A 33 17.68 -19.18 12.64
C PRO A 33 16.36 -19.72 12.05
N THR A 34 15.20 -19.16 12.41
CA THR A 34 13.91 -19.63 11.88
C THR A 34 13.86 -19.41 10.37
N PRO A 35 13.39 -20.40 9.57
CA PRO A 35 13.20 -20.20 8.14
C PRO A 35 12.33 -18.99 7.86
N LEU A 36 12.79 -18.08 6.98
CA LEU A 36 12.17 -16.79 6.76
C LEU A 36 11.77 -16.61 5.30
N VAL A 37 10.52 -16.23 5.07
CA VAL A 37 10.05 -15.68 3.81
C VAL A 37 10.00 -14.17 3.92
N LEU A 38 10.81 -13.50 3.13
CA LEU A 38 10.92 -12.04 3.09
C LEU A 38 10.23 -11.49 1.85
N VAL A 39 9.12 -10.77 2.05
CA VAL A 39 8.35 -10.11 0.99
C VAL A 39 8.75 -8.64 0.95
N ILE A 40 9.19 -8.17 -0.21
CA ILE A 40 9.56 -6.76 -0.39
C ILE A 40 8.61 -6.07 -1.37
N SER A 41 8.55 -4.75 -1.28
CA SER A 41 7.79 -3.87 -2.15
C SER A 41 8.74 -2.98 -2.95
N ALA A 42 8.26 -2.38 -4.03
CA ALA A 42 8.96 -1.27 -4.68
C ALA A 42 9.29 -0.15 -3.68
N LEU A 43 10.30 0.65 -3.95
CA LEU A 43 10.62 1.84 -3.15
C LEU A 43 9.44 2.83 -3.19
N ALA A 44 9.30 3.62 -2.12
CA ALA A 44 8.19 4.57 -2.01
C ALA A 44 8.07 5.51 -3.22
N GLY A 45 6.85 5.64 -3.77
CA GLY A 45 6.55 6.52 -4.90
C GLY A 45 6.92 5.99 -6.28
N VAL A 46 7.66 4.88 -6.38
CA VAL A 46 8.12 4.33 -7.68
C VAL A 46 6.94 3.90 -8.53
N THR A 47 6.01 3.12 -8.01
CA THR A 47 4.85 2.61 -8.76
C THR A 47 4.02 3.75 -9.35
N ARG A 48 3.75 4.81 -8.57
CA ARG A 48 3.01 5.98 -9.06
C ARG A 48 3.75 6.68 -10.20
N ARG A 49 5.06 6.84 -10.10
CA ARG A 49 5.87 7.49 -11.14
C ARG A 49 5.96 6.64 -12.41
N LEU A 50 5.97 5.30 -12.29
CA LEU A 50 5.85 4.38 -13.42
C LEU A 50 4.50 4.54 -14.15
N GLU A 51 3.41 4.66 -13.39
CA GLU A 51 2.08 4.93 -13.95
C GLU A 51 2.03 6.28 -14.68
N SER A 52 2.62 7.33 -14.10
CA SER A 52 2.72 8.64 -14.74
C SER A 52 3.49 8.57 -16.05
N ALA A 53 4.60 7.79 -16.09
CA ALA A 53 5.36 7.56 -17.33
C ALA A 53 4.52 6.86 -18.39
N ALA A 54 3.77 5.81 -18.03
CA ALA A 54 2.91 5.08 -18.95
C ALA A 54 1.77 5.95 -19.51
N ARG A 55 1.14 6.77 -18.66
CA ARG A 55 0.09 7.69 -19.09
C ARG A 55 0.61 8.82 -19.98
N ALA A 56 1.79 9.37 -19.67
CA ALA A 56 2.44 10.36 -20.54
C ALA A 56 2.70 9.77 -21.94
N ALA A 57 3.22 8.54 -22.02
CA ALA A 57 3.42 7.84 -23.28
C ALA A 57 2.09 7.60 -24.05
N GLU A 58 1.02 7.23 -23.35
CA GLU A 58 -0.33 7.05 -23.93
C GLU A 58 -0.86 8.35 -24.57
N HIS A 59 -0.57 9.50 -23.95
CA HIS A 59 -0.98 10.81 -24.47
C HIS A 59 0.00 11.42 -25.51
N GLY A 60 1.03 10.68 -25.91
CA GLY A 60 2.03 11.14 -26.87
C GLY A 60 3.05 12.14 -26.31
N ASP A 61 3.11 12.29 -24.96
CA ASP A 61 4.15 13.10 -24.32
C ASP A 61 5.40 12.25 -24.02
N ASP A 62 6.16 11.97 -25.10
CA ASP A 62 7.38 11.18 -25.04
C ASP A 62 8.43 11.80 -24.12
N ALA A 63 8.47 13.14 -24.04
CA ALA A 63 9.43 13.86 -23.22
C ALA A 63 9.16 13.62 -21.73
N ALA A 64 7.90 13.73 -21.28
CA ALA A 64 7.51 13.45 -19.91
C ALA A 64 7.67 11.96 -19.57
N ALA A 65 7.29 11.05 -20.48
CA ALA A 65 7.45 9.61 -20.29
C ALA A 65 8.94 9.24 -20.09
N HIS A 66 9.82 9.77 -20.94
CA HIS A 66 11.27 9.57 -20.83
C HIS A 66 11.82 10.18 -19.54
N HIS A 67 11.44 11.41 -19.20
CA HIS A 67 11.87 12.08 -17.99
C HIS A 67 11.54 11.26 -16.73
N HIS A 68 10.31 10.73 -16.61
CA HIS A 68 9.93 9.87 -15.50
C HIS A 68 10.76 8.59 -15.43
N ALA A 69 11.00 7.93 -16.56
CA ALA A 69 11.79 6.69 -16.61
C ALA A 69 13.26 6.94 -16.20
N GLU A 70 13.89 7.99 -16.73
CA GLU A 70 15.28 8.33 -16.40
C GLU A 70 15.44 8.79 -14.95
N ALA A 71 14.49 9.54 -14.41
CA ALA A 71 14.50 9.94 -13.00
C ALA A 71 14.39 8.73 -12.07
N LEU A 72 13.59 7.71 -12.44
CA LEU A 72 13.51 6.45 -11.69
C LEU A 72 14.80 5.66 -11.75
N LEU A 73 15.39 5.53 -12.94
CA LEU A 73 16.69 4.85 -13.10
C LEU A 73 17.77 5.56 -12.30
N SER A 74 17.91 6.88 -12.44
CA SER A 74 18.90 7.69 -11.71
C SER A 74 18.78 7.49 -10.20
N MET A 75 17.56 7.52 -9.67
CA MET A 75 17.30 7.26 -8.26
C MET A 75 17.83 5.88 -7.83
N HIS A 76 17.54 4.81 -8.58
CA HIS A 76 17.98 3.46 -8.23
C HIS A 76 19.50 3.30 -8.38
N LEU A 77 20.13 3.97 -9.34
CA LEU A 77 21.60 4.01 -9.47
C LEU A 77 22.27 4.76 -8.32
N GLU A 78 21.69 5.86 -7.85
CA GLU A 78 22.16 6.53 -6.64
C GLU A 78 22.08 5.63 -5.40
N TYR A 79 20.98 4.88 -5.23
CA TYR A 79 20.89 3.86 -4.18
C TYR A 79 21.99 2.81 -4.33
N CYS A 80 22.20 2.30 -5.54
CA CYS A 80 23.24 1.32 -5.83
C CYS A 80 24.63 1.85 -5.42
N GLN A 81 24.95 3.11 -5.74
CA GLN A 81 26.22 3.74 -5.36
C GLN A 81 26.40 3.85 -3.83
N ARG A 82 25.35 4.21 -3.12
CA ARG A 82 25.38 4.35 -1.65
C ARG A 82 25.43 3.01 -0.95
N LEU A 83 24.71 2.00 -1.47
CA LEU A 83 24.63 0.67 -0.86
C LEU A 83 25.86 -0.19 -1.15
N PHE A 84 26.53 -0.04 -2.30
CA PHE A 84 27.60 -0.91 -2.74
C PHE A 84 28.90 -0.14 -2.99
N PRO A 85 29.77 0.01 -1.97
CA PRO A 85 31.07 0.68 -2.13
C PRO A 85 32.02 -0.13 -3.01
N GLU A 86 31.89 -1.48 -3.01
CA GLU A 86 32.73 -2.36 -3.84
C GLU A 86 32.36 -2.25 -5.30
N LEU A 87 33.34 -1.86 -6.14
CA LEU A 87 33.11 -1.53 -7.55
C LEU A 87 32.61 -2.73 -8.37
N SER A 88 33.10 -3.94 -8.11
CA SER A 88 32.74 -5.17 -8.81
C SER A 88 31.27 -5.51 -8.60
N LEU A 89 30.81 -5.51 -7.35
CA LEU A 89 29.43 -5.77 -6.97
C LEU A 89 28.51 -4.67 -7.49
N ARG A 90 28.92 -3.41 -7.31
CA ARG A 90 28.17 -2.25 -7.81
C ARG A 90 27.91 -2.32 -9.31
N ARG A 91 28.95 -2.57 -10.13
CA ARG A 91 28.80 -2.70 -11.60
C ARG A 91 27.86 -3.82 -12.01
N ARG A 92 27.86 -4.95 -11.29
CA ARG A 92 26.94 -6.05 -11.55
C ARG A 92 25.49 -5.59 -11.29
N VAL A 93 25.21 -4.98 -10.15
CA VAL A 93 23.88 -4.50 -9.78
C VAL A 93 23.42 -3.39 -10.72
N GLU A 94 24.29 -2.42 -11.06
CA GLU A 94 24.00 -1.38 -12.05
C GLU A 94 23.60 -2.00 -13.41
N GLY A 95 24.28 -3.07 -13.83
CA GLY A 95 23.92 -3.81 -15.04
C GLY A 95 22.51 -4.39 -15.00
N GLU A 96 22.12 -4.98 -13.88
CA GLU A 96 20.75 -5.50 -13.67
C GLU A 96 19.70 -4.36 -13.68
N LEU A 97 19.99 -3.25 -13.00
CA LEU A 97 19.10 -2.07 -12.99
C LEU A 97 18.91 -1.49 -14.40
N LEU A 98 19.99 -1.41 -15.18
CA LEU A 98 19.95 -0.94 -16.57
C LEU A 98 19.15 -1.86 -17.49
N GLN A 99 19.21 -3.17 -17.30
CA GLN A 99 18.39 -4.13 -18.07
C GLN A 99 16.90 -3.91 -17.82
N ILE A 100 16.51 -3.70 -16.56
CA ILE A 100 15.10 -3.40 -16.19
C ILE A 100 14.68 -2.05 -16.81
N ALA A 101 15.54 -1.04 -16.78
CA ALA A 101 15.26 0.26 -17.39
C ALA A 101 15.09 0.16 -18.91
N GLU A 102 15.91 -0.64 -19.59
CA GLU A 102 15.76 -0.87 -21.03
C GLU A 102 14.44 -1.58 -21.35
N GLN A 103 14.02 -2.52 -20.53
CA GLN A 103 12.71 -3.15 -20.66
C GLN A 103 11.56 -2.15 -20.46
N LEU A 104 11.65 -1.26 -19.47
CA LEU A 104 10.70 -0.18 -19.26
C LEU A 104 10.60 0.74 -20.47
N ARG A 105 11.76 1.18 -21.03
CA ARG A 105 11.80 2.04 -22.22
C ARG A 105 11.12 1.37 -23.43
N ARG A 106 11.29 0.05 -23.60
CA ARG A 106 10.58 -0.70 -24.66
C ARG A 106 9.08 -0.67 -24.49
N TYR A 107 8.58 -0.84 -23.24
CA TYR A 107 7.14 -0.76 -22.95
C TYR A 107 6.61 0.65 -23.24
N LEU A 108 7.27 1.69 -22.74
CA LEU A 108 6.86 3.08 -22.96
C LEU A 108 6.85 3.45 -24.43
N ARG A 109 7.88 3.04 -25.21
CA ARG A 109 7.92 3.24 -26.66
C ARG A 109 6.76 2.53 -27.35
N GLY A 110 6.42 1.29 -26.96
CA GLY A 110 5.27 0.57 -27.51
C GLY A 110 3.97 1.33 -27.26
N ILE A 111 3.75 1.82 -26.04
CA ILE A 111 2.59 2.63 -25.67
C ILE A 111 2.53 3.92 -26.51
N ALA A 112 3.65 4.64 -26.63
CA ALA A 112 3.72 5.90 -27.37
C ALA A 112 3.41 5.72 -28.86
N ILE A 113 3.86 4.63 -29.48
CA ILE A 113 3.58 4.32 -30.89
C ILE A 113 2.10 4.00 -31.11
N THR A 114 1.49 3.20 -30.22
CA THR A 114 0.09 2.77 -30.36
C THR A 114 -0.89 3.77 -29.78
N GLN A 115 -0.45 4.64 -28.87
CA GLN A 115 -1.27 5.52 -28.04
C GLN A 115 -2.35 4.76 -27.27
N GLU A 116 -2.03 3.51 -26.89
CA GLU A 116 -2.91 2.62 -26.14
C GLU A 116 -2.19 2.09 -24.89
N LEU A 117 -2.81 2.26 -23.72
CA LEU A 117 -2.35 1.70 -22.45
C LEU A 117 -3.33 0.62 -21.97
N THR A 118 -3.06 -0.62 -22.35
CA THR A 118 -3.87 -1.73 -21.85
C THR A 118 -3.52 -2.05 -20.39
N PRO A 119 -4.46 -2.58 -19.58
CA PRO A 119 -4.15 -3.03 -18.22
C PRO A 119 -2.99 -4.02 -18.17
N ARG A 120 -2.87 -4.91 -19.14
CA ARG A 120 -1.77 -5.87 -19.29
C ARG A 120 -0.41 -5.18 -19.48
N THR A 121 -0.35 -4.15 -20.30
CA THR A 121 0.89 -3.38 -20.51
C THR A 121 1.24 -2.58 -19.25
N LEU A 122 0.23 -2.00 -18.59
CA LEU A 122 0.42 -1.27 -17.33
C LEU A 122 0.97 -2.18 -16.22
N ASP A 123 0.50 -3.42 -16.11
CA ASP A 123 1.06 -4.41 -15.17
C ASP A 123 2.57 -4.62 -15.39
N ARG A 124 3.01 -4.72 -16.64
CA ARG A 124 4.42 -4.87 -16.99
C ARG A 124 5.26 -3.65 -16.63
N VAL A 125 4.70 -2.45 -16.86
CA VAL A 125 5.36 -1.19 -16.46
C VAL A 125 5.48 -1.12 -14.94
N ARG A 126 4.40 -1.36 -14.20
CA ARG A 126 4.38 -1.33 -12.73
C ARG A 126 5.37 -2.32 -12.12
N ALA A 127 5.47 -3.52 -12.69
CA ALA A 127 6.34 -4.56 -12.18
C ALA A 127 7.83 -4.15 -12.15
N CYS A 128 8.27 -3.22 -13.01
CA CYS A 128 9.65 -2.75 -13.01
C CYS A 128 10.09 -2.20 -11.65
N GLY A 129 9.17 -1.62 -10.88
CA GLY A 129 9.47 -1.09 -9.54
C GLY A 129 9.89 -2.18 -8.56
N GLU A 130 9.14 -3.27 -8.53
CA GLU A 130 9.44 -4.42 -7.68
C GLU A 130 10.70 -5.16 -8.14
N LEU A 131 10.94 -5.23 -9.46
CA LEU A 131 12.16 -5.83 -10.00
C LEU A 131 13.41 -5.04 -9.59
N TRP A 132 13.38 -3.71 -9.66
CA TRP A 132 14.47 -2.86 -9.19
C TRP A 132 14.74 -3.03 -7.69
N ALA A 133 13.68 -3.00 -6.86
CA ALA A 133 13.81 -3.21 -5.41
C ALA A 133 14.38 -4.61 -5.11
N PHE A 134 13.95 -5.62 -5.84
CA PHE A 134 14.42 -6.99 -5.67
C PHE A 134 15.92 -7.11 -5.96
N ALA A 135 16.40 -6.56 -7.07
CA ALA A 135 17.83 -6.58 -7.41
C ALA A 135 18.70 -5.90 -6.33
N LEU A 136 18.25 -4.74 -5.82
CA LEU A 136 18.96 -4.04 -4.75
C LEU A 136 18.98 -4.83 -3.44
N VAL A 137 17.83 -5.35 -3.01
CA VAL A 137 17.72 -6.08 -1.73
C VAL A 137 18.45 -7.43 -1.80
N GLU A 138 18.33 -8.15 -2.92
CA GLU A 138 19.06 -9.41 -3.11
C GLU A 138 20.57 -9.21 -3.00
N ALA A 139 21.11 -8.25 -3.74
CA ALA A 139 22.54 -7.97 -3.72
C ALA A 139 23.01 -7.50 -2.33
N PHE A 140 22.18 -6.70 -1.65
CA PHE A 140 22.50 -6.21 -0.30
C PHE A 140 22.53 -7.32 0.73
N LEU A 141 21.53 -8.21 0.77
CA LEU A 141 21.49 -9.32 1.71
C LEU A 141 22.60 -10.32 1.45
N ARG A 142 22.96 -10.59 0.17
CA ARG A 142 24.11 -11.45 -0.17
C ARG A 142 25.42 -10.85 0.31
N ARG A 143 25.62 -9.54 0.14
CA ARG A 143 26.79 -8.82 0.67
C ARG A 143 26.91 -8.95 2.18
N GLU A 144 25.78 -8.89 2.88
CA GLU A 144 25.71 -9.02 4.35
C GLU A 144 25.86 -10.47 4.84
N GLY A 145 26.08 -11.43 3.94
CA GLY A 145 26.40 -12.83 4.28
C GLY A 145 25.19 -13.71 4.56
N PHE A 146 23.96 -13.29 4.20
CA PHE A 146 22.79 -14.14 4.38
C PHE A 146 22.74 -15.28 3.36
N ALA A 147 22.36 -16.48 3.85
CA ALA A 147 21.99 -17.59 2.97
C ALA A 147 20.63 -17.27 2.32
N LEU A 148 20.66 -16.84 1.06
CA LEU A 148 19.52 -16.27 0.36
C LEU A 148 19.10 -17.13 -0.82
N VAL A 149 17.80 -17.43 -0.89
CA VAL A 149 17.15 -18.08 -2.02
C VAL A 149 16.18 -17.09 -2.66
N PRO A 150 16.52 -16.48 -3.80
CA PRO A 150 15.60 -15.60 -4.52
C PRO A 150 14.55 -16.44 -5.25
N LEU A 151 13.26 -16.18 -4.96
CA LEU A 151 12.12 -16.80 -5.63
C LEU A 151 11.16 -15.70 -6.11
N PRO A 152 11.14 -15.41 -7.42
CA PRO A 152 10.25 -14.39 -7.98
C PRO A 152 8.78 -14.68 -7.64
N ALA A 153 8.03 -13.65 -7.25
CA ALA A 153 6.61 -13.82 -6.88
C ALA A 153 5.74 -14.36 -8.02
N SER A 154 6.10 -14.04 -9.27
CA SER A 154 5.45 -14.62 -10.45
C SER A 154 5.63 -16.14 -10.60
N GLU A 155 6.55 -16.73 -9.86
CA GLU A 155 6.73 -18.18 -9.80
C GLU A 155 5.96 -18.82 -8.63
N LEU A 156 5.54 -18.02 -7.65
CA LEU A 156 4.86 -18.47 -6.44
C LEU A 156 3.36 -18.21 -6.48
N ILE A 157 2.95 -17.02 -6.91
CA ILE A 157 1.54 -16.59 -6.85
C ILE A 157 0.90 -16.72 -8.22
N ILE A 158 -0.16 -17.52 -8.29
CA ILE A 158 -0.98 -17.72 -9.50
C ILE A 158 -2.29 -16.98 -9.34
N THR A 159 -2.70 -16.24 -10.38
CA THR A 159 -3.92 -15.43 -10.38
C THR A 159 -4.81 -15.73 -11.58
N ASP A 160 -6.00 -15.13 -11.57
CA ASP A 160 -6.79 -14.96 -12.79
C ASP A 160 -6.09 -13.97 -13.75
N ALA A 161 -6.71 -13.71 -14.91
CA ALA A 161 -6.17 -12.81 -15.94
C ALA A 161 -6.74 -11.39 -15.86
N ARG A 162 -7.29 -10.96 -14.72
CA ARG A 162 -7.78 -9.60 -14.53
C ARG A 162 -6.62 -8.64 -14.24
N HIS A 163 -5.97 -8.20 -15.30
CA HIS A 163 -4.84 -7.27 -15.21
C HIS A 163 -5.17 -6.01 -14.41
N GLY A 164 -4.22 -5.53 -13.62
CA GLY A 164 -4.34 -4.38 -12.73
C GLY A 164 -4.94 -4.70 -11.37
N PHE A 165 -5.79 -5.73 -11.26
CA PHE A 165 -6.46 -6.14 -10.02
C PHE A 165 -6.71 -7.65 -9.98
N ALA A 166 -5.69 -8.43 -10.31
CA ALA A 166 -5.77 -9.87 -10.41
C ALA A 166 -6.12 -10.53 -9.07
N GLN A 167 -6.96 -11.59 -9.13
CA GLN A 167 -7.34 -12.34 -7.96
C GLN A 167 -6.44 -13.56 -7.80
N PRO A 168 -5.81 -13.76 -6.63
CA PRO A 168 -5.01 -14.95 -6.38
C PRO A 168 -5.90 -16.21 -6.36
N LEU A 169 -5.42 -17.25 -6.98
CA LEU A 169 -6.06 -18.56 -7.02
C LEU A 169 -5.40 -19.46 -5.99
N TRP A 170 -6.19 -19.92 -5.01
CA TRP A 170 -5.67 -20.58 -3.82
C TRP A 170 -4.93 -21.89 -4.14
N GLU A 171 -5.62 -22.88 -4.75
CA GLU A 171 -5.01 -24.17 -5.03
C GLU A 171 -3.81 -24.09 -5.99
N PRO A 172 -3.86 -23.37 -7.13
CA PRO A 172 -2.70 -23.22 -7.99
C PRO A 172 -1.51 -22.57 -7.27
N THR A 173 -1.76 -21.57 -6.43
CA THR A 173 -0.71 -20.92 -5.63
C THR A 173 -0.13 -21.90 -4.62
N GLN A 174 -0.97 -22.61 -3.88
CA GLN A 174 -0.52 -23.60 -2.90
C GLN A 174 0.34 -24.71 -3.54
N GLN A 175 0.00 -25.12 -4.77
CA GLN A 175 0.79 -26.08 -5.53
C GLN A 175 2.20 -25.53 -5.84
N GLN A 176 2.31 -24.26 -6.28
CA GLN A 176 3.60 -23.63 -6.52
C GLN A 176 4.43 -23.54 -5.24
N LEU A 177 3.81 -23.18 -4.11
CA LEU A 177 4.49 -23.10 -2.83
C LEU A 177 5.05 -24.47 -2.40
N ARG A 178 4.28 -25.55 -2.57
CA ARG A 178 4.76 -26.91 -2.27
C ARG A 178 5.95 -27.32 -3.12
N GLN A 179 5.95 -26.94 -4.39
CA GLN A 179 7.01 -27.32 -5.33
C GLN A 179 8.28 -26.49 -5.21
N LYS A 180 8.15 -25.19 -4.95
CA LYS A 180 9.28 -24.26 -5.03
C LYS A 180 9.67 -23.64 -3.68
N LEU A 181 8.69 -23.23 -2.87
CA LEU A 181 8.96 -22.50 -1.65
C LEU A 181 9.32 -23.43 -0.50
N LEU A 182 8.52 -24.47 -0.24
CA LEU A 182 8.77 -25.39 0.89
C LEU A 182 10.15 -26.04 0.84
N PRO A 183 10.69 -26.51 -0.30
CA PRO A 183 12.04 -27.06 -0.36
C PRO A 183 13.15 -26.04 -0.05
N ALA A 184 12.88 -24.72 -0.28
CA ALA A 184 13.82 -23.64 -0.02
C ALA A 184 13.83 -23.18 1.46
N LEU A 185 12.81 -23.53 2.24
CA LEU A 185 12.67 -23.14 3.64
C LEU A 185 13.54 -24.04 4.55
N GLN A 186 14.78 -23.63 4.75
CA GLN A 186 15.74 -24.31 5.62
C GLN A 186 16.12 -23.39 6.79
N PRO A 187 16.55 -23.92 7.95
CA PRO A 187 17.11 -23.12 9.04
C PRO A 187 18.21 -22.19 8.54
N ASN A 188 18.26 -20.98 9.05
CA ASN A 188 19.19 -19.92 8.64
C ASN A 188 19.05 -19.45 7.18
N THR A 189 17.99 -19.83 6.46
CA THR A 189 17.78 -19.44 5.08
C THR A 189 16.69 -18.36 4.99
N VAL A 190 16.96 -17.37 4.17
CA VAL A 190 16.01 -16.31 3.80
C VAL A 190 15.54 -16.56 2.37
N VAL A 191 14.27 -16.84 2.19
CA VAL A 191 13.63 -16.84 0.87
C VAL A 191 13.16 -15.43 0.58
N LEU A 192 13.73 -14.79 -0.45
CA LEU A 192 13.37 -13.45 -0.86
C LEU A 192 12.39 -13.48 -2.03
N THR A 193 11.28 -12.77 -1.91
CA THR A 193 10.29 -12.60 -2.98
C THR A 193 9.76 -11.17 -3.03
N GLN A 194 9.21 -10.77 -4.20
CA GLN A 194 8.50 -9.51 -4.33
C GLN A 194 7.05 -9.66 -3.84
N GLY A 195 6.44 -8.57 -3.44
CA GLY A 195 4.99 -8.46 -3.39
C GLY A 195 4.40 -7.92 -4.68
N PHE A 196 3.08 -7.70 -4.72
CA PHE A 196 2.36 -7.03 -5.80
C PHE A 196 2.32 -7.80 -7.13
N ILE A 197 3.43 -8.39 -7.57
CA ILE A 197 3.57 -9.15 -8.82
C ILE A 197 3.04 -10.58 -8.64
N ALA A 198 2.42 -11.10 -9.69
CA ALA A 198 1.98 -12.48 -9.79
C ALA A 198 2.00 -12.94 -11.27
N ARG A 199 1.48 -14.12 -11.53
CA ARG A 199 1.32 -14.65 -12.89
C ARG A 199 -0.05 -15.28 -13.05
N SER A 200 -0.70 -15.01 -14.18
CA SER A 200 -1.93 -15.70 -14.53
C SER A 200 -1.70 -17.19 -14.83
N GLN A 201 -2.77 -18.00 -14.83
CA GLN A 201 -2.70 -19.41 -15.25
C GLN A 201 -2.16 -19.57 -16.67
N GLN A 202 -2.33 -18.57 -17.54
CA GLN A 202 -1.82 -18.55 -18.91
C GLN A 202 -0.34 -18.16 -19.00
N GLY A 203 0.30 -17.88 -17.86
CA GLY A 203 1.73 -17.54 -17.81
C GLY A 203 2.02 -16.05 -17.98
N GLU A 204 1.01 -15.18 -18.04
CA GLU A 204 1.17 -13.74 -18.20
C GLU A 204 1.44 -13.06 -16.86
N LEU A 205 2.32 -12.06 -16.85
CA LEU A 205 2.55 -11.25 -15.67
C LEU A 205 1.29 -10.45 -15.33
N THR A 206 0.90 -10.50 -14.06
CA THR A 206 -0.24 -9.77 -13.50
C THR A 206 0.17 -8.99 -12.27
N THR A 207 -0.60 -7.97 -11.90
CA THR A 207 -0.49 -7.28 -10.62
C THR A 207 -1.81 -7.37 -9.86
N MET A 208 -1.72 -7.43 -8.52
CA MET A 208 -2.88 -7.67 -7.66
C MET A 208 -3.52 -6.39 -7.11
N GLY A 209 -3.21 -5.23 -7.70
CA GLY A 209 -3.70 -3.90 -7.28
C GLY A 209 -2.73 -3.17 -6.33
N GLN A 210 -2.94 -1.87 -6.16
CA GLN A 210 -2.09 -1.04 -5.30
C GLN A 210 -2.01 -1.60 -3.88
N GLU A 211 -0.86 -1.47 -3.23
CA GLU A 211 -0.57 -1.93 -1.86
C GLU A 211 -0.65 -3.46 -1.65
N SER A 212 -0.83 -4.24 -2.71
CA SER A 212 -0.99 -5.70 -2.62
C SER A 212 0.28 -6.49 -2.24
N SER A 213 1.42 -5.83 -2.01
CA SER A 213 2.57 -6.50 -1.38
C SER A 213 2.22 -7.07 -0.01
N ALA A 214 1.32 -6.39 0.73
CA ALA A 214 0.78 -6.90 1.98
C ALA A 214 -0.16 -8.12 1.76
N LEU A 215 -0.91 -8.14 0.66
CA LEU A 215 -1.72 -9.30 0.27
C LEU A 215 -0.84 -10.51 -0.06
N THR A 216 0.26 -10.32 -0.81
CA THR A 216 1.22 -11.40 -1.07
C THR A 216 1.71 -12.01 0.22
N ALA A 217 2.11 -11.17 1.18
CA ALA A 217 2.61 -11.64 2.48
C ALA A 217 1.53 -12.39 3.28
N ALA A 218 0.28 -11.90 3.28
CA ALA A 218 -0.84 -12.58 3.95
C ALA A 218 -1.17 -13.94 3.33
N LEU A 219 -1.17 -14.05 1.99
CA LEU A 219 -1.36 -15.32 1.29
C LEU A 219 -0.29 -16.35 1.68
N LEU A 220 0.98 -15.91 1.67
CA LEU A 220 2.10 -16.78 2.06
C LEU A 220 2.01 -17.17 3.54
N ALA A 221 1.67 -16.24 4.43
CA ALA A 221 1.48 -16.53 5.85
C ALA A 221 0.35 -17.53 6.08
N ALA A 222 -0.80 -17.34 5.44
CA ALA A 222 -1.94 -18.26 5.55
C ALA A 222 -1.62 -19.66 5.04
N MET A 223 -0.98 -19.77 3.86
CA MET A 223 -0.64 -21.07 3.26
C MET A 223 0.51 -21.82 3.97
N LEU A 224 1.38 -21.07 4.67
CA LEU A 224 2.50 -21.63 5.45
C LEU A 224 2.16 -21.81 6.94
N HIS A 225 0.94 -21.45 7.36
CA HIS A 225 0.53 -21.40 8.78
C HIS A 225 1.50 -20.59 9.65
N SER A 226 2.00 -19.49 9.09
CA SER A 226 2.89 -18.53 9.74
C SER A 226 2.06 -17.48 10.48
N SER A 227 2.13 -17.46 11.81
CA SER A 227 1.44 -16.46 12.62
C SER A 227 2.33 -16.07 13.81
N PRO A 228 2.52 -14.77 14.09
CA PRO A 228 1.99 -13.63 13.34
C PRO A 228 2.74 -13.36 12.02
N LEU A 229 2.01 -12.79 11.04
CA LEU A 229 2.62 -12.10 9.90
C LEU A 229 3.28 -10.81 10.37
N LEU A 230 4.56 -10.61 10.06
CA LEU A 230 5.29 -9.41 10.44
C LEU A 230 5.28 -8.36 9.33
N LEU A 231 4.69 -7.20 9.60
CA LEU A 231 4.61 -6.06 8.67
C LEU A 231 5.52 -4.94 9.16
N TRP A 232 6.71 -4.84 8.57
CA TRP A 232 7.69 -3.81 8.88
C TRP A 232 7.44 -2.55 8.04
N THR A 233 7.31 -1.41 8.73
CA THR A 233 7.06 -0.09 8.16
C THR A 233 7.96 0.95 8.82
N ASP A 234 7.83 2.22 8.44
CA ASP A 234 8.57 3.35 9.01
C ASP A 234 7.98 3.88 10.34
N VAL A 235 6.79 3.39 10.73
CA VAL A 235 6.10 3.79 11.96
C VAL A 235 5.88 2.63 12.91
N ALA A 236 5.74 2.91 14.22
CA ALA A 236 5.64 1.89 15.28
C ALA A 236 4.30 1.14 15.31
N GLY A 237 3.40 1.38 14.38
CA GLY A 237 2.07 0.76 14.33
C GLY A 237 1.00 1.78 14.00
N ILE A 238 -0.25 1.43 14.26
CA ILE A 238 -1.41 2.27 14.00
C ILE A 238 -1.66 3.16 15.21
N ARG A 239 -1.85 4.45 14.97
CA ARG A 239 -2.13 5.44 16.00
C ARG A 239 -3.54 6.01 15.86
N ARG A 240 -4.04 6.60 16.93
CA ARG A 240 -5.38 7.24 16.96
C ARG A 240 -5.51 8.46 16.04
N CYS A 241 -4.39 8.98 15.54
CA CYS A 241 -4.29 10.01 14.50
C CYS A 241 -2.97 9.81 13.74
N ASP A 242 -2.85 10.40 12.53
CA ASP A 242 -1.59 10.37 11.77
C ASP A 242 -0.46 11.06 12.59
N PRO A 243 0.61 10.34 12.92
CA PRO A 243 1.72 10.91 13.71
C PRO A 243 2.47 12.05 13.01
N LYS A 244 2.34 12.19 11.68
CA LYS A 244 2.88 13.34 10.95
C LYS A 244 2.14 14.64 11.27
N LEU A 245 0.86 14.53 11.64
CA LEU A 245 -0.01 15.65 11.97
C LEU A 245 -0.08 15.87 13.50
N VAL A 246 -0.09 14.77 14.25
CA VAL A 246 -0.14 14.76 15.71
C VAL A 246 0.94 13.80 16.23
N PRO A 247 2.17 14.28 16.49
CA PRO A 247 3.32 13.45 16.88
C PRO A 247 3.06 12.56 18.10
N ASP A 248 2.30 13.07 19.08
CA ASP A 248 1.99 12.39 20.34
C ASP A 248 0.72 11.52 20.26
N ALA A 249 0.21 11.25 19.06
CA ALA A 249 -0.96 10.40 18.89
C ALA A 249 -0.73 9.01 19.52
N ALA A 250 -1.66 8.57 20.37
CA ALA A 250 -1.54 7.31 21.09
C ALA A 250 -1.57 6.11 20.14
N LEU A 251 -0.71 5.12 20.42
CA LEU A 251 -0.67 3.85 19.70
C LEU A 251 -1.95 3.04 19.99
N LEU A 252 -2.47 2.36 18.99
CA LEU A 252 -3.48 1.30 19.13
C LEU A 252 -2.74 -0.04 19.20
N PRO A 253 -2.54 -0.62 20.39
CA PRO A 253 -1.70 -1.80 20.53
C PRO A 253 -2.34 -3.06 19.96
N GLN A 254 -3.68 -3.08 19.90
CA GLN A 254 -4.44 -4.23 19.43
C GLN A 254 -5.69 -3.77 18.66
N LEU A 255 -5.99 -4.48 17.56
CA LEU A 255 -7.19 -4.29 16.76
C LEU A 255 -7.80 -5.66 16.44
N SER A 256 -9.13 -5.77 16.52
CA SER A 256 -9.82 -6.89 15.91
C SER A 256 -9.81 -6.76 14.38
N TYR A 257 -10.03 -7.88 13.67
CA TYR A 257 -10.15 -7.83 12.21
C TYR A 257 -11.24 -6.85 11.76
N ALA A 258 -12.40 -6.86 12.44
CA ALA A 258 -13.51 -5.95 12.16
C ALA A 258 -13.12 -4.47 12.34
N GLN A 259 -12.40 -4.15 13.42
CA GLN A 259 -11.88 -2.79 13.65
C GLN A 259 -10.87 -2.38 12.58
N ALA A 260 -9.95 -3.30 12.21
CA ALA A 260 -8.98 -3.05 11.14
C ALA A 260 -9.67 -2.83 9.77
N HIS A 261 -10.68 -3.63 9.42
CA HIS A 261 -11.49 -3.41 8.22
C HIS A 261 -12.20 -2.05 8.22
N ARG A 262 -12.76 -1.63 9.35
CA ARG A 262 -13.38 -0.30 9.47
C ARG A 262 -12.36 0.82 9.24
N LEU A 263 -11.19 0.75 9.88
CA LEU A 263 -10.13 1.74 9.71
C LEU A 263 -9.63 1.78 8.25
N ALA A 264 -9.47 0.63 7.62
CA ALA A 264 -9.09 0.52 6.20
C ALA A 264 -10.13 1.16 5.27
N ALA A 265 -11.42 0.91 5.51
CA ALA A 265 -12.51 1.47 4.71
C ALA A 265 -12.53 3.00 4.75
N TYR A 266 -12.13 3.61 5.86
CA TYR A 266 -12.05 5.07 5.99
C TYR A 266 -10.69 5.66 5.61
N GLY A 267 -9.77 4.86 5.08
CA GLY A 267 -8.58 5.34 4.41
C GLY A 267 -7.28 5.27 5.19
N LEU A 268 -7.23 4.47 6.25
CA LEU A 268 -5.97 4.23 6.94
C LEU A 268 -5.02 3.42 6.03
N LYS A 269 -4.00 4.08 5.49
CA LYS A 269 -3.11 3.56 4.43
C LYS A 269 -2.30 2.32 4.81
N LEU A 270 -2.08 2.06 6.11
CA LEU A 270 -1.32 0.88 6.56
C LEU A 270 -2.11 -0.44 6.47
N LEU A 271 -3.43 -0.35 6.26
CA LEU A 271 -4.33 -1.49 6.25
C LEU A 271 -4.88 -1.71 4.83
N TYR A 272 -4.48 -2.80 4.20
CA TYR A 272 -5.01 -3.19 2.90
C TYR A 272 -6.21 -4.14 3.07
N PRO A 273 -7.43 -3.78 2.60
CA PRO A 273 -8.65 -4.56 2.88
C PRO A 273 -8.55 -6.03 2.46
N ARG A 274 -8.00 -6.33 1.28
CA ARG A 274 -7.85 -7.72 0.80
C ARG A 274 -6.86 -8.53 1.63
N MET A 275 -5.82 -7.90 2.18
CA MET A 275 -4.92 -8.54 3.15
C MET A 275 -5.71 -8.94 4.40
N LEU A 276 -6.48 -8.02 4.96
CA LEU A 276 -7.28 -8.26 6.18
C LEU A 276 -8.27 -9.41 5.97
N SER A 277 -8.93 -9.48 4.81
CA SER A 277 -9.84 -10.58 4.49
C SER A 277 -9.15 -11.94 4.49
N VAL A 278 -7.92 -12.03 3.96
CA VAL A 278 -7.13 -13.26 3.99
C VAL A 278 -6.73 -13.63 5.43
N LEU A 279 -6.27 -12.64 6.21
CA LEU A 279 -5.89 -12.86 7.61
C LEU A 279 -7.06 -13.38 8.44
N GLU A 280 -8.22 -12.72 8.34
CA GLU A 280 -9.45 -13.09 9.06
C GLU A 280 -9.94 -14.48 8.66
N GLN A 281 -10.04 -14.76 7.35
CA GLN A 281 -10.52 -16.04 6.82
C GLN A 281 -9.66 -17.23 7.29
N HIS A 282 -8.36 -17.02 7.46
CA HIS A 282 -7.43 -18.09 7.84
C HIS A 282 -6.92 -18.01 9.28
N GLY A 283 -7.45 -17.09 10.09
CA GLY A 283 -7.09 -16.92 11.50
C GLY A 283 -5.62 -16.54 11.70
N VAL A 284 -5.02 -15.81 10.75
CA VAL A 284 -3.62 -15.37 10.83
C VAL A 284 -3.56 -14.01 11.49
N GLU A 285 -2.86 -13.93 12.62
CA GLU A 285 -2.55 -12.64 13.26
C GLU A 285 -1.50 -11.88 12.46
N ALA A 286 -1.51 -10.54 12.56
CA ALA A 286 -0.46 -9.70 11.99
C ALA A 286 0.05 -8.69 13.01
N GLU A 287 1.32 -8.35 12.91
CA GLU A 287 1.96 -7.29 13.70
C GLU A 287 2.51 -6.21 12.78
N ILE A 288 2.08 -4.97 12.99
CA ILE A 288 2.64 -3.79 12.32
C ILE A 288 3.67 -3.16 13.25
N ARG A 289 4.92 -3.07 12.78
CA ARG A 289 6.08 -2.63 13.58
C ARG A 289 6.95 -1.65 12.82
N SER A 290 7.65 -0.78 13.55
CA SER A 290 8.73 0.03 12.98
C SER A 290 9.97 -0.83 12.71
N ALA A 291 10.50 -0.74 11.48
CA ALA A 291 11.79 -1.34 11.15
C ALA A 291 12.95 -0.62 11.86
N PHE A 292 12.79 0.68 12.11
CA PHE A 292 13.83 1.54 12.70
C PHE A 292 13.84 1.51 14.23
N CYS A 293 12.65 1.52 14.84
CA CYS A 293 12.45 1.56 16.29
C CYS A 293 11.54 0.41 16.74
N PRO A 294 12.00 -0.85 16.75
CA PRO A 294 11.17 -2.01 17.05
C PRO A 294 10.69 -2.08 18.51
N THR A 295 11.34 -1.30 19.40
CA THR A 295 10.99 -1.20 20.83
C THR A 295 9.85 -0.23 21.11
N ASP A 296 9.46 0.63 20.15
CA ASP A 296 8.41 1.64 20.31
C ASP A 296 6.99 1.05 20.33
N GLY A 297 6.89 -0.26 20.39
CA GLY A 297 5.64 -1.01 20.38
C GLY A 297 5.23 -1.47 18.98
N CYS A 298 4.03 -2.03 18.90
CA CYS A 298 3.44 -2.51 17.64
C CYS A 298 1.92 -2.46 17.73
N THR A 299 1.25 -2.58 16.59
CA THR A 299 -0.18 -2.90 16.53
C THR A 299 -0.34 -4.36 16.14
N ARG A 300 -1.03 -5.14 16.96
CA ARG A 300 -1.46 -6.51 16.65
C ARG A 300 -2.86 -6.48 16.04
N ILE A 301 -3.06 -7.23 14.99
CA ILE A 301 -4.35 -7.46 14.34
C ILE A 301 -4.66 -8.94 14.47
N GLY A 302 -5.81 -9.27 15.04
CA GLY A 302 -6.20 -10.65 15.29
C GLY A 302 -7.53 -10.75 16.04
N PRO A 303 -7.84 -11.90 16.62
CA PRO A 303 -8.96 -12.02 17.52
C PRO A 303 -8.76 -11.08 18.72
N ALA A 304 -9.67 -10.13 18.90
CA ALA A 304 -9.61 -9.19 20.01
C ALA A 304 -11.02 -8.79 20.42
N ASP A 305 -11.22 -8.69 21.72
CA ASP A 305 -12.42 -8.16 22.34
C ASP A 305 -12.13 -6.73 22.82
N GLY A 306 -13.14 -5.87 22.73
CA GLY A 306 -13.06 -4.49 23.23
C GLY A 306 -13.54 -3.47 22.21
N GLU A 307 -13.84 -2.28 22.74
CA GLU A 307 -14.26 -1.15 21.92
C GLU A 307 -13.05 -0.43 21.32
N LEU A 308 -13.19 0.03 20.09
CA LEU A 308 -12.20 0.90 19.48
C LEU A 308 -12.30 2.28 20.15
N PRO A 309 -11.21 2.81 20.72
CA PRO A 309 -11.23 4.20 21.17
C PRO A 309 -11.46 5.14 19.98
N PRO A 310 -11.93 6.39 20.18
CA PRO A 310 -12.10 7.34 19.09
C PRO A 310 -10.82 7.51 18.27
N VAL A 311 -10.92 7.37 16.94
CA VAL A 311 -9.81 7.47 16.00
C VAL A 311 -10.09 8.54 14.95
N LEU A 312 -9.11 9.39 14.71
CA LEU A 312 -9.14 10.43 13.70
C LEU A 312 -8.35 10.00 12.47
N VAL A 313 -9.03 9.76 11.37
CA VAL A 313 -8.39 9.38 10.09
C VAL A 313 -8.47 10.54 9.11
N THR A 314 -7.36 10.87 8.48
CA THR A 314 -7.29 11.86 7.40
C THR A 314 -7.00 11.19 6.08
N ARG A 315 -7.72 11.55 5.03
CA ARG A 315 -7.50 11.09 3.67
C ARG A 315 -7.40 12.26 2.71
N GLU A 316 -6.22 12.44 2.16
CA GLU A 316 -5.88 13.47 1.17
C GLU A 316 -6.07 12.95 -0.26
N GLY A 317 -5.98 13.86 -1.24
CA GLY A 317 -6.03 13.52 -2.65
C GLY A 317 -7.43 13.08 -3.08
N LEU A 318 -8.46 13.67 -2.50
CA LEU A 318 -9.84 13.43 -2.84
C LEU A 318 -10.41 14.61 -3.60
N ARG A 319 -11.34 14.35 -4.50
CA ARG A 319 -12.09 15.37 -5.21
C ARG A 319 -13.58 15.18 -4.94
N LEU A 320 -14.18 16.27 -4.46
CA LEU A 320 -15.61 16.39 -4.25
C LEU A 320 -16.26 16.82 -5.56
N TYR A 321 -17.21 16.05 -6.04
CA TYR A 321 -18.05 16.40 -7.18
C TYR A 321 -19.49 16.62 -6.74
N ARG A 322 -20.11 17.68 -7.23
CA ARG A 322 -21.53 18.00 -6.97
C ARG A 322 -22.33 17.91 -8.27
N PHE A 323 -23.50 17.30 -8.18
CA PHE A 323 -24.44 17.11 -9.28
C PHE A 323 -25.84 17.51 -8.80
N ARG A 324 -26.73 17.85 -9.72
CA ARG A 324 -28.16 17.86 -9.39
C ARG A 324 -28.68 16.44 -9.23
N CYS A 325 -29.65 16.25 -8.33
CA CYS A 325 -30.20 14.91 -8.06
C CYS A 325 -30.79 14.23 -9.30
N GLU A 326 -31.28 15.03 -10.27
CA GLU A 326 -31.78 14.55 -11.55
C GLU A 326 -30.68 14.02 -12.51
N GLN A 327 -29.42 14.31 -12.24
CA GLN A 327 -28.28 14.07 -13.15
C GLN A 327 -27.29 13.04 -12.60
N VAL A 328 -27.71 12.16 -11.70
CA VAL A 328 -26.81 11.15 -11.11
C VAL A 328 -26.20 10.26 -12.20
N PRO A 329 -24.88 10.29 -12.42
CA PRO A 329 -24.25 9.56 -13.51
C PRO A 329 -24.32 8.04 -13.31
N PRO A 330 -24.61 7.24 -14.37
CA PRO A 330 -24.58 5.79 -14.28
C PRO A 330 -23.23 5.21 -13.85
N GLN A 331 -22.12 5.92 -14.13
CA GLN A 331 -20.75 5.55 -13.76
C GLN A 331 -20.56 5.44 -12.23
N LEU A 332 -21.36 6.13 -11.42
CA LEU A 332 -21.30 6.01 -9.97
C LEU A 332 -21.58 4.60 -9.47
N ARG A 333 -22.44 3.84 -10.13
CA ARG A 333 -22.72 2.44 -9.79
C ARG A 333 -21.50 1.56 -9.96
N LEU A 334 -20.63 1.88 -10.94
CA LEU A 334 -19.37 1.16 -11.15
C LEU A 334 -18.35 1.49 -10.06
N LEU A 335 -18.26 2.75 -9.64
CA LEU A 335 -17.40 3.18 -8.53
C LEU A 335 -17.87 2.60 -7.19
N GLU A 336 -19.19 2.51 -6.97
CA GLU A 336 -19.77 1.84 -5.79
C GLU A 336 -19.42 0.34 -5.77
N ALA A 337 -19.44 -0.32 -6.91
CA ALA A 337 -19.11 -1.75 -7.02
C ALA A 337 -17.61 -2.03 -6.82
N ASP A 338 -16.75 -1.07 -7.17
CA ASP A 338 -15.30 -1.15 -6.99
C ASP A 338 -14.88 -1.01 -5.50
N GLY A 339 -15.72 -0.37 -4.66
CA GLY A 339 -15.54 -0.25 -3.21
C GLY A 339 -14.30 0.52 -2.74
N CYS A 340 -13.38 0.81 -3.64
CA CYS A 340 -12.11 1.48 -3.34
C CYS A 340 -12.07 2.95 -3.79
N SER A 341 -12.99 3.36 -4.64
CA SER A 341 -12.94 4.65 -5.33
C SER A 341 -13.96 5.68 -4.82
N LEU A 342 -15.06 5.23 -4.22
CA LEU A 342 -16.11 6.08 -3.64
C LEU A 342 -15.98 6.11 -2.12
N PHE A 343 -15.62 7.28 -1.55
CA PHE A 343 -15.35 7.42 -0.11
C PHE A 343 -16.50 8.01 0.69
N ALA A 344 -17.33 8.81 0.06
CA ALA A 344 -18.55 9.34 0.67
C ALA A 344 -19.57 9.71 -0.41
N ARG A 345 -20.84 9.58 -0.06
CA ARG A 345 -21.98 9.98 -0.87
C ARG A 345 -23.03 10.61 0.03
N TRP A 346 -23.63 11.71 -0.39
CA TRP A 346 -24.76 12.34 0.32
C TRP A 346 -25.65 13.14 -0.63
N GLU A 347 -26.86 13.37 -0.18
CA GLU A 347 -27.90 14.11 -0.90
C GLU A 347 -28.51 15.13 0.05
N ASP A 348 -28.76 16.34 -0.42
CA ASP A 348 -29.42 17.42 0.30
C ASP A 348 -30.63 17.96 -0.46
N GLY A 349 -31.53 17.09 -0.89
CA GLY A 349 -32.77 17.43 -1.58
C GLY A 349 -32.60 17.84 -3.06
N GLU A 350 -31.76 18.80 -3.38
CA GLU A 350 -31.55 19.28 -4.74
C GLU A 350 -30.20 18.86 -5.31
N THR A 351 -29.20 18.67 -4.45
CA THR A 351 -27.85 18.32 -4.84
C THR A 351 -27.45 16.94 -4.37
N PHE A 352 -26.67 16.30 -5.20
CA PHE A 352 -26.03 15.02 -4.92
C PHE A 352 -24.52 15.22 -4.97
N ALA A 353 -23.81 14.83 -3.93
CA ALA A 353 -22.38 14.99 -3.87
C ALA A 353 -21.68 13.64 -3.69
N VAL A 354 -20.54 13.46 -4.35
CA VAL A 354 -19.69 12.28 -4.22
C VAL A 354 -18.24 12.68 -4.00
N LEU A 355 -17.55 11.91 -3.21
CA LEU A 355 -16.14 12.06 -2.92
C LEU A 355 -15.39 10.87 -3.49
N ILE A 356 -14.52 11.11 -4.46
CA ILE A 356 -13.71 10.08 -5.10
C ILE A 356 -12.23 10.47 -5.09
N SER A 357 -11.33 9.54 -5.44
CA SER A 357 -9.92 9.84 -5.58
C SER A 357 -9.68 10.90 -6.66
N SER A 358 -8.77 11.85 -6.41
CA SER A 358 -8.50 12.97 -7.32
C SER A 358 -7.82 12.54 -8.63
N ASP A 359 -7.25 11.34 -8.67
CA ASP A 359 -6.64 10.73 -9.86
C ASP A 359 -7.63 10.07 -10.81
N LEU A 360 -8.90 9.95 -10.38
CA LEU A 360 -9.98 9.42 -11.21
C LEU A 360 -10.66 10.53 -12.01
N ALA A 361 -11.11 10.20 -13.22
CA ALA A 361 -11.91 11.10 -14.04
C ALA A 361 -13.28 11.39 -13.38
N ALA A 362 -13.82 12.58 -13.65
CA ALA A 362 -15.16 12.93 -13.17
C ALA A 362 -16.21 11.92 -13.67
N PRO A 363 -17.08 11.43 -12.78
CA PRO A 363 -18.14 10.49 -13.16
C PRO A 363 -19.30 11.22 -13.86
N GLY A 364 -19.07 11.75 -15.06
CA GLY A 364 -20.03 12.56 -15.80
C GLY A 364 -19.70 14.05 -15.77
N THR A 365 -20.71 14.92 -15.94
CA THR A 365 -20.53 16.38 -15.97
C THR A 365 -21.01 17.00 -14.66
N PRO A 366 -20.11 17.26 -13.68
CA PRO A 366 -20.47 17.86 -12.40
C PRO A 366 -20.76 19.36 -12.55
N GLU A 367 -21.64 19.91 -11.70
CA GLU A 367 -21.86 21.36 -11.61
C GLU A 367 -20.68 22.07 -10.94
N ALA A 368 -20.05 21.42 -9.99
CA ALA A 368 -18.88 21.94 -9.28
C ALA A 368 -17.96 20.82 -8.83
N SER A 369 -16.68 21.11 -8.70
CA SER A 369 -15.70 20.21 -8.10
C SER A 369 -14.71 20.97 -7.23
N SER A 370 -14.26 20.33 -6.14
CA SER A 370 -13.19 20.86 -5.30
C SER A 370 -12.29 19.72 -4.81
N GLU A 371 -10.98 19.94 -4.86
CA GLU A 371 -9.99 19.01 -4.31
C GLU A 371 -9.77 19.28 -2.82
N GLY A 372 -9.56 18.23 -2.03
CA GLY A 372 -9.38 18.40 -0.59
C GLY A 372 -9.13 17.13 0.19
N THR A 373 -9.36 17.25 1.49
CA THR A 373 -9.08 16.23 2.50
C THR A 373 -10.36 15.85 3.24
N LEU A 374 -10.62 14.56 3.34
CA LEU A 374 -11.67 14.01 4.20
C LEU A 374 -11.10 13.68 5.58
N LEU A 375 -11.70 14.28 6.58
CA LEU A 375 -11.49 13.96 7.98
C LEU A 375 -12.59 12.98 8.43
N THR A 376 -12.22 11.86 8.99
CA THR A 376 -13.16 10.87 9.52
C THR A 376 -12.85 10.62 10.98
N LEU A 377 -13.82 10.83 11.85
CA LEU A 377 -13.78 10.47 13.26
C LEU A 377 -14.64 9.22 13.47
N LEU A 378 -13.99 8.16 13.93
CA LEU A 378 -14.60 6.87 14.24
C LEU A 378 -14.86 6.73 15.73
N ASP A 379 -16.00 6.12 16.07
CA ASP A 379 -16.46 5.82 17.43
C ASP A 379 -16.46 7.03 18.38
N PRO A 380 -16.91 8.24 17.95
CA PRO A 380 -17.01 9.36 18.86
C PRO A 380 -18.12 9.15 19.89
N THR A 381 -17.86 9.55 21.13
CA THR A 381 -18.95 9.73 22.09
C THR A 381 -19.84 10.90 21.65
N PRO A 382 -21.14 10.92 22.03
CA PRO A 382 -22.03 12.04 21.65
C PRO A 382 -21.54 13.44 22.05
N PRO A 383 -20.94 13.64 23.24
CA PRO A 383 -20.31 14.92 23.58
C PRO A 383 -19.14 15.28 22.68
N LEU A 384 -18.26 14.31 22.38
CA LEU A 384 -17.11 14.49 21.50
C LEU A 384 -17.56 14.84 20.08
N GLN A 385 -18.56 14.14 19.55
CA GLN A 385 -19.12 14.43 18.23
C GLN A 385 -19.62 15.89 18.13
N ARG A 386 -20.34 16.38 19.15
CA ARG A 386 -20.81 17.77 19.19
C ARG A 386 -19.65 18.76 19.24
N ALA A 387 -18.64 18.50 20.07
CA ALA A 387 -17.48 19.37 20.19
C ALA A 387 -16.68 19.46 18.89
N VAL A 388 -16.46 18.33 18.19
CA VAL A 388 -15.79 18.29 16.90
C VAL A 388 -16.61 19.01 15.85
N LEU A 389 -17.93 18.79 15.79
CA LEU A 389 -18.83 19.51 14.87
C LEU A 389 -18.75 21.01 15.05
N GLN A 390 -18.74 21.49 16.29
CA GLN A 390 -18.65 22.91 16.58
C GLN A 390 -17.31 23.49 16.10
N HIS A 391 -16.19 22.83 16.39
CA HIS A 391 -14.87 23.27 15.93
C HIS A 391 -14.74 23.28 14.40
N CYS A 392 -15.33 22.27 13.73
CA CYS A 392 -15.33 22.24 12.27
C CYS A 392 -16.29 23.29 11.67
N ALA A 393 -17.42 23.59 12.30
CA ALA A 393 -18.35 24.61 11.85
C ALA A 393 -17.78 26.04 11.96
N ASP A 394 -16.91 26.26 12.94
CA ASP A 394 -16.24 27.56 13.14
C ASP A 394 -15.09 27.77 12.14
N ASP A 395 -14.64 26.71 11.43
CA ASP A 395 -13.62 26.83 10.39
C ASP A 395 -14.28 27.13 9.03
N PRO A 396 -14.08 28.36 8.47
CA PRO A 396 -14.70 28.77 7.21
C PRO A 396 -14.25 27.94 5.99
N SER A 397 -13.19 27.12 6.12
CA SER A 397 -12.72 26.23 5.08
C SER A 397 -13.48 24.90 5.04
N THR A 398 -14.29 24.58 6.05
CA THR A 398 -15.04 23.32 6.10
C THR A 398 -16.29 23.37 5.24
N VAL A 399 -16.47 22.42 4.34
CA VAL A 399 -17.58 22.45 3.36
C VAL A 399 -18.71 21.50 3.71
N LEU A 400 -18.44 20.41 4.43
CA LEU A 400 -19.46 19.38 4.63
C LEU A 400 -19.30 18.64 5.96
N PHE A 401 -20.44 18.44 6.59
CA PHE A 401 -20.58 17.64 7.79
C PHE A 401 -21.53 16.48 7.53
N TRP A 402 -21.11 15.31 7.90
CA TRP A 402 -21.98 14.16 7.91
C TRP A 402 -21.72 13.31 9.17
N GLY A 403 -22.78 13.01 9.92
CA GLY A 403 -22.67 12.26 11.17
C GLY A 403 -23.68 11.13 11.27
N ARG A 404 -23.20 9.99 11.72
CA ARG A 404 -24.00 8.88 12.26
C ARG A 404 -23.54 8.64 13.72
N PRO A 405 -24.25 7.90 14.54
CA PRO A 405 -23.87 7.72 15.95
C PRO A 405 -22.41 7.30 16.19
N GLN A 406 -21.82 6.54 15.28
CA GLN A 406 -20.43 6.04 15.40
C GLN A 406 -19.48 6.57 14.35
N LEU A 407 -19.89 7.62 13.60
CA LEU A 407 -19.12 8.14 12.48
C LEU A 407 -19.39 9.63 12.27
N LEU A 408 -18.35 10.42 12.20
CA LEU A 408 -18.42 11.81 11.78
C LEU A 408 -17.42 12.06 10.67
N GLN A 409 -17.85 12.67 9.57
CA GLN A 409 -17.01 13.01 8.43
C GLN A 409 -17.11 14.48 8.09
N CYS A 410 -15.96 15.13 7.87
CA CYS A 410 -15.85 16.52 7.47
C CYS A 410 -14.92 16.61 6.24
N PHE A 411 -15.34 17.31 5.21
CA PHE A 411 -14.50 17.56 4.04
C PHE A 411 -13.96 18.99 4.08
N PHE A 412 -12.66 19.12 3.89
CA PHE A 412 -11.94 20.38 3.82
C PHE A 412 -11.43 20.59 2.40
N PRO A 413 -11.82 21.67 1.70
CA PRO A 413 -11.16 22.06 0.45
C PRO A 413 -9.69 22.38 0.74
N GLY A 414 -8.77 21.62 0.16
CA GLY A 414 -7.35 21.67 0.51
C GLY A 414 -7.01 20.77 1.71
N GLN A 415 -6.11 21.25 2.57
CA GLN A 415 -5.67 20.54 3.76
C GLN A 415 -6.13 21.24 5.04
N PRO A 416 -6.67 20.52 6.03
CA PRO A 416 -6.96 21.09 7.34
C PRO A 416 -5.65 21.55 8.00
N THR A 417 -5.70 22.64 8.75
CA THR A 417 -4.49 23.14 9.42
C THR A 417 -4.00 22.16 10.48
N PRO A 418 -2.67 21.99 10.68
CA PRO A 418 -2.13 21.15 11.76
C PRO A 418 -2.66 21.55 13.14
N GLN A 419 -2.92 22.84 13.37
CA GLN A 419 -3.48 23.36 14.61
C GLN A 419 -4.89 22.84 14.86
N LEU A 420 -5.76 22.85 13.84
CA LEU A 420 -7.11 22.29 13.94
C LEU A 420 -7.05 20.80 14.29
N LEU A 421 -6.21 20.03 13.59
CA LEU A 421 -6.09 18.59 13.85
C LEU A 421 -5.57 18.30 15.25
N GLN A 422 -4.63 19.07 15.76
CA GLN A 422 -4.16 18.96 17.14
C GLN A 422 -5.25 19.31 18.14
N GLN A 423 -6.04 20.36 17.90
CA GLN A 423 -7.18 20.71 18.74
C GLN A 423 -8.23 19.60 18.76
N LEU A 424 -8.61 19.10 17.59
CA LEU A 424 -9.55 17.98 17.47
C LEU A 424 -9.01 16.73 18.19
N TYR A 425 -7.72 16.44 18.04
CA TYR A 425 -7.10 15.29 18.73
C TYR A 425 -7.12 15.44 20.26
N ARG A 426 -6.91 16.64 20.79
CA ARG A 426 -7.01 16.89 22.25
C ARG A 426 -8.41 16.60 22.78
N LEU A 427 -9.46 16.80 22.00
CA LEU A 427 -10.82 16.42 22.38
C LEU A 427 -11.02 14.91 22.46
N LEU A 428 -10.14 14.11 21.82
CA LEU A 428 -10.20 12.64 21.86
C LEU A 428 -9.58 12.07 23.16
N GLN A 429 -8.74 12.84 23.85
CA GLN A 429 -8.07 12.43 25.08
C GLN A 429 -9.02 12.52 26.29
#